data_7a51de2dda4aa470255cd3538cf23cd6
#
_entry.id   7a51de2dda4aa470255cd3538cf23cd6
#
_cell.length_a   1.000
_cell.length_b   1.000
_cell.length_c   1.000
_cell.angle_alpha   90.00
_cell.angle_beta   90.00
_cell.angle_gamma   90.00
#
_symmetry.space_group_name_H-M   'P 1'
#
loop_
_entity.id
_entity.type
_entity.pdbx_description
1 polymer ?
#
loop_
_entity_poly.entity_id
_entity_poly.type
_entity_poly.pdbx_seq_one_letter_code
_entity_poly.pdbx_strand_id
1 'polypeptide(L)'
;MIGCLLCGTVLAQRTGSALHADRVLVLKKERTLQLLNQGRVIKTYKIALGGEPAGPKTKQGDHKTPEGIYVLDSRNAHSRFYKSIHVSYPNAGDRAAARRQGVSPGGDVFVHGLPTGFGYVGAAHWLRDWTDGCIAVTNEEIDEIWSAVADGTPIEIRP
;
A
#
# COMPACT_ATOMS: atom_id res chain seq x y z
N MET A 1 -49.21 36.64 25.44
CA MET A 1 -48.90 35.53 24.49
C MET A 1 -47.44 35.63 24.13
N ILE A 2 -46.63 34.71 24.69
CA ILE A 2 -45.20 34.70 24.49
C ILE A 2 -44.91 33.50 23.57
N GLY A 3 -44.50 33.80 22.33
CA GLY A 3 -44.11 32.77 21.33
C GLY A 3 -42.66 32.34 21.54
N CYS A 4 -42.47 31.08 21.87
CA CYS A 4 -41.16 30.46 22.00
C CYS A 4 -40.69 29.96 20.61
N LEU A 5 -39.69 30.62 20.01
CA LEU A 5 -39.01 30.17 18.82
C LEU A 5 -38.04 29.03 19.23
N LEU A 6 -38.37 27.80 18.87
CA LEU A 6 -37.45 26.67 18.90
C LEU A 6 -36.49 26.77 17.72
N CYS A 7 -35.25 27.21 18.00
CA CYS A 7 -34.16 27.17 17.04
C CYS A 7 -33.62 25.74 16.96
N GLY A 8 -34.06 25.00 15.97
CA GLY A 8 -33.56 23.65 15.68
C GLY A 8 -32.19 23.72 15.03
N THR A 9 -31.15 23.38 15.76
CA THR A 9 -29.80 23.17 15.21
C THR A 9 -29.78 21.87 14.39
N VAL A 10 -29.78 22.01 13.08
CA VAL A 10 -29.51 20.89 12.16
C VAL A 10 -28.03 20.57 12.24
N LEU A 11 -27.68 19.50 12.95
CA LEU A 11 -26.37 18.89 12.87
C LEU A 11 -26.21 18.28 11.46
N ALA A 12 -25.47 18.96 10.60
CA ALA A 12 -25.03 18.38 9.34
C ALA A 12 -24.11 17.20 9.64
N GLN A 13 -24.61 15.98 9.49
CA GLN A 13 -23.80 14.78 9.47
C GLN A 13 -22.87 14.88 8.26
N ARG A 14 -21.57 15.08 8.53
CA ARG A 14 -20.53 14.88 7.52
C ARG A 14 -20.50 13.38 7.22
N THR A 15 -21.23 12.96 6.21
CA THR A 15 -21.01 11.68 5.56
C THR A 15 -19.62 11.76 4.93
N GLY A 16 -18.61 11.24 5.60
CA GLY A 16 -17.28 11.09 5.04
C GLY A 16 -17.42 10.25 3.78
N SER A 17 -17.24 10.87 2.60
CA SER A 17 -17.17 10.16 1.33
C SER A 17 -16.08 9.09 1.48
N ALA A 18 -16.45 7.82 1.25
CA ALA A 18 -15.49 6.73 1.25
C ALA A 18 -14.34 7.09 0.28
N LEU A 19 -13.09 6.94 0.71
CA LEU A 19 -11.94 7.14 -0.15
C LEU A 19 -12.06 6.21 -1.35
N HIS A 20 -11.89 6.75 -2.55
CA HIS A 20 -11.80 5.97 -3.78
C HIS A 20 -10.55 6.39 -4.54
N ALA A 21 -9.64 5.45 -4.75
CA ALA A 21 -8.40 5.69 -5.47
C ALA A 21 -8.40 4.93 -6.80
N ASP A 22 -7.99 5.63 -7.85
CA ASP A 22 -7.81 5.07 -9.20
C ASP A 22 -6.34 4.73 -9.50
N ARG A 23 -5.42 5.11 -8.61
CA ARG A 23 -3.98 4.83 -8.69
C ARG A 23 -3.33 4.82 -7.32
N VAL A 24 -2.30 4.00 -7.18
CA VAL A 24 -1.37 4.01 -6.03
C VAL A 24 0.01 4.43 -6.51
N LEU A 25 0.68 5.31 -5.76
CA LEU A 25 2.07 5.72 -5.99
C LEU A 25 2.90 5.45 -4.75
N VAL A 26 3.98 4.70 -4.92
CA VAL A 26 4.98 4.44 -3.88
C VAL A 26 6.25 5.21 -4.21
N LEU A 27 6.70 6.05 -3.29
CA LEU A 27 7.96 6.78 -3.35
C LEU A 27 8.91 6.17 -2.33
N LYS A 28 9.84 5.34 -2.79
CA LYS A 28 10.71 4.53 -1.93
C LYS A 28 11.63 5.40 -1.08
N LYS A 29 12.21 6.44 -1.68
CA LYS A 29 13.10 7.37 -0.97
C LYS A 29 12.40 8.08 0.18
N GLU A 30 11.16 8.50 -0.03
CA GLU A 30 10.34 9.21 0.95
C GLU A 30 9.69 8.27 1.97
N ARG A 31 9.72 6.95 1.73
CA ARG A 31 8.98 5.94 2.51
C ARG A 31 7.50 6.30 2.60
N THR A 32 6.88 6.59 1.44
CA THR A 32 5.46 6.92 1.37
C THR A 32 4.72 6.09 0.33
N LEU A 33 3.47 5.75 0.66
CA LEU A 33 2.47 5.25 -0.27
C LEU A 33 1.36 6.28 -0.35
N GLN A 34 1.02 6.69 -1.56
CA GLN A 34 0.00 7.68 -1.84
C GLN A 34 -1.16 7.05 -2.60
N LEU A 35 -2.39 7.33 -2.17
CA LEU A 35 -3.59 7.07 -2.93
C LEU A 35 -3.91 8.29 -3.78
N LEU A 36 -4.18 8.07 -5.06
CA LEU A 36 -4.55 9.14 -6.00
C LEU A 36 -5.96 8.89 -6.55
N ASN A 37 -6.66 9.98 -6.84
CA ASN A 37 -7.88 9.99 -7.62
C ASN A 37 -7.80 11.12 -8.64
N GLN A 38 -7.98 10.81 -9.91
CA GLN A 38 -7.87 11.76 -11.04
C GLN A 38 -6.56 12.59 -10.99
N GLY A 39 -5.45 11.92 -10.68
CA GLY A 39 -4.12 12.53 -10.60
C GLY A 39 -3.86 13.36 -9.34
N ARG A 40 -4.81 13.48 -8.41
CA ARG A 40 -4.65 14.20 -7.14
C ARG A 40 -4.37 13.23 -6.01
N VAL A 41 -3.39 13.52 -5.17
CA VAL A 41 -3.15 12.77 -3.94
C VAL A 41 -4.30 13.03 -2.96
N ILE A 42 -5.00 11.96 -2.56
CA ILE A 42 -6.12 12.02 -1.61
C ILE A 42 -5.75 11.48 -0.23
N LYS A 43 -4.70 10.68 -0.14
CA LYS A 43 -4.18 10.14 1.13
C LYS A 43 -2.71 9.78 0.98
N THR A 44 -1.94 9.90 2.07
CA THR A 44 -0.52 9.49 2.14
C THR A 44 -0.29 8.70 3.42
N TYR A 45 0.43 7.59 3.29
CA TYR A 45 0.82 6.72 4.39
C TYR A 45 2.34 6.63 4.49
N LYS A 46 2.86 6.48 5.69
CA LYS A 46 4.24 6.06 5.94
C LYS A 46 4.35 4.55 5.77
N ILE A 47 5.45 4.09 5.17
CA ILE A 47 5.65 2.67 4.88
C ILE A 47 7.01 2.18 5.32
N ALA A 48 7.14 0.87 5.53
CA ALA A 48 8.41 0.16 5.53
C ALA A 48 8.54 -0.69 4.26
N LEU A 49 9.74 -0.85 3.77
CA LEU A 49 10.09 -1.55 2.54
C LEU A 49 10.95 -2.79 2.79
N GLY A 50 11.47 -3.39 1.74
CA GLY A 50 12.50 -4.41 1.82
C GLY A 50 13.75 -3.92 2.54
N GLY A 51 14.43 -4.81 3.27
CA GLY A 51 15.60 -4.45 4.10
C GLY A 51 16.78 -3.84 3.33
N GLU A 52 16.82 -4.02 2.00
CA GLU A 52 17.80 -3.41 1.10
C GLU A 52 17.08 -2.53 0.05
N PRO A 53 16.50 -1.38 0.45
CA PRO A 53 15.52 -0.67 -0.37
C PRO A 53 16.11 0.06 -1.58
N ALA A 54 17.42 0.26 -1.65
CA ALA A 54 18.05 1.02 -2.73
C ALA A 54 18.07 0.24 -4.05
N GLY A 55 17.52 0.85 -5.11
CA GLY A 55 17.43 0.27 -6.44
C GLY A 55 16.30 -0.76 -6.60
N PRO A 56 16.04 -1.22 -7.83
CA PRO A 56 14.95 -2.14 -8.13
C PRO A 56 15.26 -3.57 -7.65
N LYS A 57 14.20 -4.33 -7.37
CA LYS A 57 14.27 -5.77 -7.19
C LYS A 57 14.68 -6.45 -8.50
N THR A 58 15.68 -7.31 -8.46
CA THR A 58 16.20 -8.01 -9.65
C THR A 58 16.23 -9.52 -9.51
N LYS A 59 16.25 -10.04 -8.28
CA LYS A 59 16.31 -11.47 -7.99
C LYS A 59 15.64 -11.83 -6.68
N GLN A 60 15.29 -13.10 -6.55
CA GLN A 60 14.79 -13.64 -5.29
C GLN A 60 15.83 -13.48 -4.17
N GLY A 61 15.39 -13.10 -2.98
CA GLY A 61 16.25 -12.96 -1.80
C GLY A 61 17.17 -11.72 -1.78
N ASP A 62 16.95 -10.76 -2.67
CA ASP A 62 17.71 -9.49 -2.66
C ASP A 62 17.17 -8.46 -1.66
N HIS A 63 16.09 -8.78 -0.96
CA HIS A 63 15.43 -7.92 0.03
C HIS A 63 15.04 -6.53 -0.49
N LYS A 64 14.84 -6.41 -1.82
CA LYS A 64 14.49 -5.16 -2.48
C LYS A 64 13.01 -5.11 -2.83
N THR A 65 12.43 -3.93 -2.75
CA THR A 65 11.11 -3.63 -3.29
C THR A 65 11.24 -3.28 -4.77
N PRO A 66 10.42 -3.86 -5.67
CA PRO A 66 10.52 -3.59 -7.10
C PRO A 66 10.26 -2.12 -7.43
N GLU A 67 10.73 -1.70 -8.59
CA GLU A 67 10.46 -0.39 -9.20
C GLU A 67 9.80 -0.60 -10.55
N GLY A 68 8.77 0.15 -10.86
CA GLY A 68 8.03 0.03 -12.10
C GLY A 68 6.53 0.23 -11.94
N ILE A 69 5.78 -0.15 -12.97
CA ILE A 69 4.32 -0.09 -12.99
C ILE A 69 3.77 -1.51 -12.96
N TYR A 70 2.90 -1.74 -11.99
CA TYR A 70 2.23 -3.01 -11.71
C TYR A 70 0.73 -2.78 -11.49
N VAL A 71 -0.01 -3.82 -11.16
CA VAL A 71 -1.39 -3.72 -10.69
C VAL A 71 -1.56 -4.43 -9.35
N LEU A 72 -2.50 -3.97 -8.57
CA LEU A 72 -2.99 -4.63 -7.37
C LEU A 72 -4.04 -5.65 -7.83
N ASP A 73 -3.71 -6.94 -7.94
CA ASP A 73 -4.49 -7.91 -8.69
C ASP A 73 -5.25 -8.94 -7.86
N SER A 74 -4.87 -9.12 -6.61
CA SER A 74 -5.58 -10.05 -5.71
C SER A 74 -5.43 -9.70 -4.24
N ARG A 75 -6.33 -10.23 -3.42
CA ARG A 75 -6.47 -9.89 -2.00
C ARG A 75 -6.51 -11.14 -1.13
N ASN A 76 -5.88 -11.04 0.05
CA ASN A 76 -5.96 -12.07 1.07
C ASN A 76 -6.35 -11.44 2.41
N ALA A 77 -7.61 -11.65 2.84
CA ALA A 77 -8.14 -11.17 4.11
C ALA A 77 -7.62 -11.98 5.33
N HIS A 78 -7.00 -13.14 5.09
CA HIS A 78 -6.44 -14.03 6.11
C HIS A 78 -4.93 -14.18 5.97
N SER A 79 -4.26 -13.09 5.65
CA SER A 79 -2.81 -13.03 5.50
C SER A 79 -2.11 -13.23 6.86
N ARG A 80 -0.90 -13.81 6.84
CA ARG A 80 0.00 -13.80 8.01
C ARG A 80 0.40 -12.39 8.46
N PHE A 81 0.11 -11.39 7.61
CA PHE A 81 0.32 -9.96 7.84
C PHE A 81 -1.02 -9.22 7.91
N TYR A 82 -1.98 -9.77 8.68
CA TYR A 82 -3.32 -9.24 8.86
C TYR A 82 -4.15 -9.27 7.57
N LYS A 83 -3.92 -8.35 6.64
CA LYS A 83 -4.46 -8.31 5.27
C LYS A 83 -3.35 -8.01 4.29
N SER A 84 -3.47 -8.52 3.07
CA SER A 84 -2.51 -8.24 2.01
C SER A 84 -3.18 -8.09 0.65
N ILE A 85 -2.63 -7.19 -0.17
CA ILE A 85 -3.00 -6.97 -1.56
C ILE A 85 -1.77 -7.27 -2.42
N HIS A 86 -1.89 -8.20 -3.36
CA HIS A 86 -0.78 -8.62 -4.21
C HIS A 86 -0.45 -7.55 -5.25
N VAL A 87 0.84 -7.34 -5.47
CA VAL A 87 1.41 -6.53 -6.55
C VAL A 87 1.85 -7.47 -7.66
N SER A 88 1.43 -7.23 -8.90
CA SER A 88 1.67 -8.10 -10.05
C SER A 88 3.14 -8.18 -10.51
N TYR A 89 4.08 -8.14 -9.56
CA TYR A 89 5.49 -8.42 -9.76
C TYR A 89 5.73 -9.96 -9.75
N PRO A 90 6.59 -10.51 -10.62
CA PRO A 90 7.33 -9.85 -11.70
C PRO A 90 6.48 -9.68 -12.96
N ASN A 91 6.59 -8.53 -13.62
CA ASN A 91 6.02 -8.33 -14.94
C ASN A 91 6.88 -8.97 -16.05
N ALA A 92 6.50 -8.79 -17.33
CA ALA A 92 7.24 -9.39 -18.45
C ALA A 92 8.69 -8.88 -18.55
N GLY A 93 8.90 -7.58 -18.26
CA GLY A 93 10.22 -6.95 -18.26
C GLY A 93 11.12 -7.51 -17.16
N ASP A 94 10.58 -7.64 -15.94
CA ASP A 94 11.30 -8.19 -14.79
C ASP A 94 11.74 -9.64 -15.06
N ARG A 95 10.83 -10.46 -15.59
CA ARG A 95 11.14 -11.86 -15.98
C ARG A 95 12.20 -11.92 -17.07
N ALA A 96 12.13 -11.05 -18.07
CA ALA A 96 13.14 -11.01 -19.14
C ALA A 96 14.51 -10.58 -18.60
N ALA A 97 14.55 -9.58 -17.72
CA ALA A 97 15.79 -9.13 -17.08
C ALA A 97 16.43 -10.24 -16.22
N ALA A 98 15.63 -10.94 -15.41
CA ALA A 98 16.09 -12.04 -14.58
C ALA A 98 16.63 -13.22 -15.42
N ARG A 99 15.94 -13.58 -16.51
CA ARG A 99 16.43 -14.61 -17.44
C ARG A 99 17.78 -14.26 -18.05
N ARG A 100 17.99 -13.01 -18.45
CA ARG A 100 19.30 -12.57 -18.98
C ARG A 100 20.43 -12.71 -17.95
N GLN A 101 20.11 -12.62 -16.67
CA GLN A 101 21.07 -12.78 -15.57
C GLN A 101 21.16 -14.22 -15.05
N GLY A 102 20.35 -15.14 -15.56
CA GLY A 102 20.33 -16.53 -15.10
C GLY A 102 19.81 -16.71 -13.67
N VAL A 103 18.93 -15.79 -13.20
CA VAL A 103 18.39 -15.80 -11.83
C VAL A 103 16.87 -15.89 -11.83
N SER A 104 16.29 -16.33 -10.70
CA SER A 104 14.86 -16.20 -10.43
C SER A 104 14.55 -14.76 -10.01
N PRO A 105 13.54 -14.09 -10.59
CA PRO A 105 13.12 -12.77 -10.13
C PRO A 105 12.48 -12.79 -8.74
N GLY A 106 12.02 -13.97 -8.28
CA GLY A 106 11.13 -14.11 -7.15
C GLY A 106 9.69 -13.73 -7.51
N GLY A 107 8.91 -13.39 -6.49
CA GLY A 107 7.50 -13.00 -6.59
C GLY A 107 6.96 -12.67 -5.20
N ASP A 108 5.63 -12.83 -5.03
CA ASP A 108 4.96 -12.66 -3.73
C ASP A 108 5.24 -11.30 -3.07
N VAL A 109 5.18 -10.22 -3.87
CA VAL A 109 5.26 -8.86 -3.39
C VAL A 109 3.85 -8.37 -3.05
N PHE A 110 3.68 -7.82 -1.85
CA PHE A 110 2.38 -7.37 -1.36
C PHE A 110 2.46 -5.98 -0.74
N VAL A 111 1.33 -5.27 -0.74
CA VAL A 111 1.02 -4.23 0.23
C VAL A 111 0.29 -4.92 1.38
N HIS A 112 0.76 -4.81 2.62
CA HIS A 112 0.22 -5.58 3.73
C HIS A 112 0.31 -4.85 5.07
N GLY A 113 -0.47 -5.31 6.03
CA GLY A 113 -0.43 -4.86 7.42
C GLY A 113 0.75 -5.45 8.20
N LEU A 114 0.67 -5.42 9.52
CA LEU A 114 1.69 -5.95 10.41
C LEU A 114 1.53 -7.48 10.60
N PRO A 115 2.59 -8.20 10.99
CA PRO A 115 2.49 -9.62 11.29
C PRO A 115 1.35 -9.88 12.28
N THR A 116 0.61 -10.97 12.08
CA THR A 116 -0.50 -11.34 12.94
C THR A 116 -0.04 -11.45 14.40
N GLY A 117 -0.74 -10.77 15.31
CA GLY A 117 -0.36 -10.66 16.71
C GLY A 117 0.56 -9.47 17.04
N PHE A 118 1.10 -8.75 16.04
CA PHE A 118 2.00 -7.61 16.23
C PHE A 118 1.38 -6.26 15.86
N GLY A 119 0.05 -6.19 15.69
CA GLY A 119 -0.64 -4.94 15.38
C GLY A 119 -0.38 -3.80 16.37
N TYR A 120 -0.10 -4.13 17.64
CA TYR A 120 0.24 -3.15 18.69
C TYR A 120 1.52 -2.35 18.41
N VAL A 121 2.40 -2.83 17.52
CA VAL A 121 3.61 -2.10 17.10
C VAL A 121 3.25 -0.79 16.40
N GLY A 122 2.12 -0.78 15.68
CA GLY A 122 1.58 0.43 15.02
C GLY A 122 2.65 1.17 14.23
N ALA A 123 2.68 2.48 14.38
CA ALA A 123 3.61 3.38 13.68
C ALA A 123 5.10 3.10 13.93
N ALA A 124 5.48 2.41 15.00
CA ALA A 124 6.88 2.10 15.27
C ALA A 124 7.52 1.19 14.20
N HIS A 125 6.70 0.50 13.37
CA HIS A 125 7.22 -0.31 12.27
C HIS A 125 7.98 0.50 11.21
N TRP A 126 7.77 1.82 11.11
CA TRP A 126 8.47 2.69 10.15
C TRP A 126 9.92 2.99 10.51
N LEU A 127 10.36 2.64 11.72
CA LEU A 127 11.71 2.97 12.19
C LEU A 127 12.81 2.29 11.39
N ARG A 128 12.47 1.25 10.65
CA ARG A 128 13.39 0.58 9.71
C ARG A 128 12.62 -0.19 8.64
N ASP A 129 13.28 -0.43 7.50
CA ASP A 129 12.83 -1.37 6.48
C ASP A 129 13.09 -2.80 6.97
N TRP A 130 12.07 -3.68 6.92
CA TRP A 130 12.14 -4.99 7.57
C TRP A 130 11.54 -6.12 6.74
N THR A 131 10.98 -5.83 5.57
CA THR A 131 10.34 -6.84 4.72
C THR A 131 11.36 -7.51 3.78
N ASP A 132 10.92 -8.56 3.09
CA ASP A 132 11.70 -9.22 2.03
C ASP A 132 11.44 -8.59 0.65
N GLY A 133 10.87 -7.39 0.61
CA GLY A 133 10.55 -6.66 -0.63
C GLY A 133 9.10 -6.19 -0.70
N CYS A 134 8.26 -6.58 0.24
CA CYS A 134 6.89 -6.08 0.36
C CYS A 134 6.84 -4.62 0.84
N ILE A 135 5.65 -4.04 0.79
CA ILE A 135 5.33 -2.70 1.26
C ILE A 135 4.45 -2.84 2.50
N ALA A 136 4.97 -2.49 3.66
CA ALA A 136 4.25 -2.63 4.93
C ALA A 136 3.67 -1.30 5.40
N VAL A 137 2.44 -1.36 5.89
CA VAL A 137 1.68 -0.28 6.54
C VAL A 137 1.13 -0.77 7.88
N THR A 138 0.48 0.08 8.67
CA THR A 138 -0.23 -0.39 9.87
C THR A 138 -1.50 -1.18 9.51
N ASN A 139 -2.10 -1.87 10.48
CA ASN A 139 -3.33 -2.62 10.25
C ASN A 139 -4.51 -1.71 9.89
N GLU A 140 -4.60 -0.55 10.52
CA GLU A 140 -5.63 0.45 10.22
C GLU A 140 -5.45 1.03 8.81
N GLU A 141 -4.20 1.27 8.40
CA GLU A 141 -3.88 1.81 7.07
C GLU A 141 -4.18 0.80 5.96
N ILE A 142 -3.86 -0.50 6.16
CA ILE A 142 -4.24 -1.51 5.16
C ILE A 142 -5.76 -1.67 5.06
N ASP A 143 -6.53 -1.47 6.12
CA ASP A 143 -8.00 -1.46 6.08
C ASP A 143 -8.54 -0.29 5.23
N GLU A 144 -7.96 0.91 5.39
CA GLU A 144 -8.28 2.06 4.54
C GLU A 144 -7.93 1.81 3.08
N ILE A 145 -6.71 1.35 2.79
CA ILE A 145 -6.24 1.04 1.43
C ILE A 145 -7.12 -0.02 0.80
N TRP A 146 -7.44 -1.09 1.53
CA TRP A 146 -8.32 -2.17 1.09
C TRP A 146 -9.69 -1.68 0.64
N SER A 147 -10.23 -0.71 1.36
CA SER A 147 -11.55 -0.14 1.04
C SER A 147 -11.50 0.88 -0.09
N ALA A 148 -10.35 1.57 -0.26
CA ALA A 148 -10.19 2.67 -1.20
C ALA A 148 -9.80 2.23 -2.61
N VAL A 149 -9.09 1.08 -2.79
CA VAL A 149 -8.65 0.60 -4.09
C VAL A 149 -9.51 -0.56 -4.58
N ALA A 150 -9.66 -0.73 -5.88
CA ALA A 150 -10.26 -1.91 -6.50
C ALA A 150 -9.18 -2.89 -6.99
N ASP A 151 -9.54 -4.16 -7.21
CA ASP A 151 -8.66 -5.08 -7.92
C ASP A 151 -8.43 -4.58 -9.35
N GLY A 152 -7.18 -4.66 -9.82
CA GLY A 152 -6.75 -4.06 -11.08
C GLY A 152 -6.28 -2.61 -10.97
N THR A 153 -6.35 -1.97 -9.79
CA THR A 153 -5.83 -0.62 -9.60
C THR A 153 -4.33 -0.57 -9.91
N PRO A 154 -3.87 0.35 -10.78
CA PRO A 154 -2.45 0.54 -11.05
C PRO A 154 -1.69 0.97 -9.81
N ILE A 155 -0.52 0.38 -9.61
CA ILE A 155 0.46 0.79 -8.61
C ILE A 155 1.78 1.11 -9.31
N GLU A 156 2.29 2.32 -9.12
CA GLU A 156 3.58 2.75 -9.60
C GLU A 156 4.55 2.85 -8.41
N ILE A 157 5.70 2.20 -8.54
CA ILE A 157 6.74 2.20 -7.50
C ILE A 157 7.98 2.88 -8.08
N ARG A 158 8.37 4.00 -7.48
CA ARG A 158 9.50 4.85 -7.89
C ARG A 158 10.62 4.82 -6.84
N PRO A 159 11.87 5.11 -7.28
CA PRO A 159 13.02 5.29 -6.39
C PRO A 159 12.79 6.25 -5.24
#